data_769ac8274fa6ddaf950a1eb7b00f063e
#
_entry.id   769ac8274fa6ddaf950a1eb7b00f063e
#
_cell.length_a   1.000
_cell.length_b   1.000
_cell.length_c   1.000
_cell.angle_alpha   90.00
_cell.angle_beta   90.00
_cell.angle_gamma   90.00
#
_symmetry.space_group_name_H-M   'P 1'
#
loop_
_entity.id
_entity.type
_entity.pdbx_description
1 polymer ?
#
loop_
_entity_poly.entity_id
_entity_poly.type
_entity_poly.pdbx_seq_one_letter_code
_entity_poly.pdbx_strand_id
1 'polypeptide(L)'
;MLFLVISSPRPEPPSTMTGKRQAYWRWLAPLQESGMCKGVWARAGRGAVALFDVPDNETLHRLMNEWAEIIPAQFDVYPLIDPDKAKAYLDRS
;
A
#
# COMPACT_ATOMS: atom_id res chain seq x y z
N MET A 1 -11.88 -4.81 3.28
CA MET A 1 -11.49 -4.99 1.87
C MET A 1 -9.98 -4.98 1.79
N LEU A 2 -9.41 -5.97 1.14
CA LEU A 2 -7.98 -6.20 1.11
C LEU A 2 -7.40 -5.79 -0.24
N PHE A 3 -6.32 -4.98 -0.21
CA PHE A 3 -5.68 -4.49 -1.44
C PHE A 3 -4.17 -4.61 -1.34
N LEU A 4 -3.56 -5.09 -2.42
CA LEU A 4 -2.12 -5.00 -2.61
C LEU A 4 -1.83 -3.73 -3.41
N VAL A 5 -0.97 -2.87 -2.88
CA VAL A 5 -0.59 -1.61 -3.51
C VAL A 5 0.89 -1.62 -3.81
N ILE A 6 1.24 -1.35 -5.06
CA ILE A 6 2.63 -1.26 -5.50
C ILE A 6 2.89 0.18 -5.91
N SER A 7 3.86 0.83 -5.28
CA SER A 7 4.24 2.19 -5.63
C SER A 7 5.44 2.23 -6.56
N SER A 8 5.37 3.12 -7.54
CA SER A 8 6.46 3.39 -8.48
C SER A 8 6.74 4.90 -8.45
N PRO A 9 7.66 5.35 -7.58
CA PRO A 9 7.96 6.77 -7.44
C PRO A 9 8.78 7.28 -8.62
N ARG A 10 8.77 8.61 -8.79
CA ARG A 10 9.60 9.24 -9.83
C ARG A 10 11.08 8.96 -9.57
N PRO A 11 11.90 8.83 -10.65
CA PRO A 11 13.35 8.67 -10.47
C PRO A 11 13.94 9.91 -9.81
N GLU A 12 14.59 9.71 -8.67
CA GLU A 12 15.31 10.76 -7.94
C GLU A 12 16.50 10.14 -7.22
N PRO A 13 17.60 10.91 -7.01
CA PRO A 13 18.71 10.38 -6.21
C PRO A 13 18.25 10.03 -4.79
N PRO A 14 18.67 8.89 -4.23
CA PRO A 14 18.24 8.50 -2.87
C PRO A 14 18.54 9.57 -1.81
N SER A 15 19.64 10.30 -1.96
CA SER A 15 20.03 11.34 -0.99
C SER A 15 19.04 12.49 -0.89
N THR A 16 18.25 12.76 -1.93
CA THR A 16 17.25 13.83 -1.92
C THR A 16 15.92 13.38 -1.32
N MET A 17 15.79 12.10 -1.03
CA MET A 17 14.54 11.49 -0.58
C MET A 17 14.48 11.19 0.92
N THR A 18 15.56 11.44 1.66
CA THR A 18 15.67 11.03 3.06
C THR A 18 14.51 11.58 3.90
N GLY A 19 14.22 12.86 3.82
CA GLY A 19 13.13 13.48 4.59
C GLY A 19 11.76 12.94 4.20
N LYS A 20 11.52 12.71 2.91
CA LYS A 20 10.26 12.17 2.40
C LYS A 20 10.06 10.73 2.87
N ARG A 21 11.13 9.91 2.85
CA ARG A 21 11.07 8.54 3.33
C ARG A 21 10.78 8.48 4.82
N GLN A 22 11.39 9.35 5.62
CA GLN A 22 11.09 9.43 7.04
C GLN A 22 9.64 9.84 7.30
N ALA A 23 9.13 10.80 6.54
CA ALA A 23 7.73 11.21 6.63
C ALA A 23 6.77 10.08 6.25
N TYR A 24 7.12 9.29 5.24
CA TYR A 24 6.35 8.13 4.83
C TYR A 24 6.23 7.11 5.96
N TRP A 25 7.34 6.77 6.63
CA TRP A 25 7.33 5.81 7.73
C TRP A 25 6.52 6.32 8.92
N ARG A 26 6.59 7.62 9.23
CA ARG A 26 5.77 8.23 10.28
C ARG A 26 4.27 8.19 9.96
N TRP A 27 3.93 8.39 8.69
CA TRP A 27 2.55 8.29 8.23
C TRP A 27 2.03 6.85 8.33
N LEU A 28 2.89 5.89 7.99
CA LEU A 28 2.51 4.48 7.93
C LEU A 28 2.35 3.86 9.32
N ALA A 29 3.12 4.31 10.30
CA ALA A 29 3.15 3.68 11.63
C ALA A 29 1.77 3.53 12.29
N PRO A 30 0.91 4.57 12.38
CA PRO A 30 -0.41 4.38 12.96
C PRO A 30 -1.32 3.46 12.14
N LEU A 31 -1.11 3.37 10.84
CA LEU A 31 -1.85 2.45 9.98
C LEU A 31 -1.45 0.99 10.26
N GLN A 32 -0.18 0.75 10.56
CA GLN A 32 0.30 -0.56 10.97
C GLN A 32 -0.27 -0.94 12.34
N GLU A 33 -0.28 -0.01 13.28
CA GLU A 33 -0.80 -0.24 14.64
C GLU A 33 -2.30 -0.54 14.63
N SER A 34 -3.07 0.14 13.79
CA SER A 34 -4.52 -0.05 13.69
C SER A 34 -4.91 -1.33 12.93
N GLY A 35 -3.96 -1.94 12.22
CA GLY A 35 -4.22 -3.08 11.37
C GLY A 35 -4.69 -2.73 9.97
N MET A 36 -4.83 -1.46 9.63
CA MET A 36 -5.14 -1.06 8.24
C MET A 36 -4.02 -1.39 7.29
N CYS A 37 -2.76 -1.24 7.71
CA CYS A 37 -1.61 -1.72 6.95
C CYS A 37 -1.16 -3.04 7.57
N LYS A 38 -1.39 -4.13 6.88
CA LYS A 38 -1.05 -5.47 7.37
C LYS A 38 0.38 -5.88 7.03
N GLY A 39 1.02 -5.17 6.13
CA GLY A 39 2.41 -5.44 5.78
C GLY A 39 2.92 -4.42 4.80
N VAL A 40 4.22 -4.21 4.81
CA VAL A 40 4.88 -3.32 3.88
C VAL A 40 6.29 -3.86 3.61
N TRP A 41 6.70 -3.79 2.36
CA TRP A 41 8.02 -4.21 1.92
C TRP A 41 8.61 -3.17 1.00
N ALA A 42 9.91 -2.94 1.11
CA ALA A 42 10.62 -2.11 0.14
C ALA A 42 10.85 -2.92 -1.14
N ARG A 43 10.62 -2.30 -2.29
CA ARG A 43 10.99 -2.91 -3.56
C ARG A 43 12.49 -2.74 -3.79
N ALA A 44 13.13 -3.77 -4.30
CA ALA A 44 14.53 -3.65 -4.69
C ALA A 44 14.67 -2.51 -5.71
N GLY A 45 15.54 -1.56 -5.41
CA GLY A 45 15.71 -0.37 -6.20
C GLY A 45 14.89 0.80 -5.67
N ARG A 46 13.58 0.84 -5.92
CA ARG A 46 12.74 1.97 -5.53
C ARG A 46 11.31 1.54 -5.30
N GLY A 47 10.65 2.25 -4.39
CA GLY A 47 9.24 2.07 -4.13
C GLY A 47 8.96 1.08 -3.01
N ALA A 48 7.69 0.84 -2.79
CA ALA A 48 7.23 -0.05 -1.74
C ALA A 48 6.03 -0.87 -2.21
N VAL A 49 5.82 -2.00 -1.55
CA VAL A 49 4.62 -2.81 -1.70
C VAL A 49 3.94 -2.84 -0.33
N ALA A 50 2.66 -2.50 -0.29
CA ALA A 50 1.92 -2.48 0.95
C ALA A 50 0.62 -3.28 0.82
N LEU A 51 0.23 -3.91 1.91
CA LEU A 51 -1.02 -4.65 2.01
C LEU A 51 -1.95 -3.89 2.94
N PHE A 52 -3.06 -3.37 2.39
CA PHE A 52 -4.04 -2.60 3.15
C PHE A 52 -5.33 -3.35 3.32
N ASP A 53 -5.86 -3.33 4.54
CA ASP A 53 -7.19 -3.83 4.86
C ASP A 53 -8.03 -2.63 5.32
N VAL A 54 -8.94 -2.19 4.46
CA VAL A 54 -9.73 -0.98 4.66
C VAL A 54 -11.22 -1.29 4.55
N PRO A 55 -12.08 -0.47 5.20
CA PRO A 55 -13.53 -0.75 5.18
C PRO A 55 -14.19 -0.45 3.84
N ASP A 56 -13.62 0.46 3.02
CA ASP A 56 -14.24 0.88 1.78
C ASP A 56 -13.20 1.47 0.81
N ASN A 57 -13.64 1.70 -0.42
CA ASN A 57 -12.79 2.27 -1.46
C ASN A 57 -12.41 3.72 -1.19
N GLU A 58 -13.28 4.47 -0.54
CA GLU A 58 -13.01 5.88 -0.20
C GLU A 58 -11.85 6.00 0.76
N THR A 59 -11.76 5.10 1.74
CA THR A 59 -10.62 5.05 2.66
C THR A 59 -9.33 4.76 1.90
N LEU A 60 -9.35 3.78 0.99
CA LEU A 60 -8.18 3.48 0.17
C LEU A 60 -7.76 4.68 -0.66
N HIS A 61 -8.73 5.35 -1.29
CA HIS A 61 -8.48 6.54 -2.11
C HIS A 61 -7.80 7.64 -1.28
N ARG A 62 -8.30 7.88 -0.07
CA ARG A 62 -7.70 8.85 0.85
C ARG A 62 -6.26 8.47 1.18
N LEU A 63 -6.00 7.20 1.52
CA LEU A 63 -4.64 6.74 1.85
C LEU A 63 -3.69 6.89 0.68
N MET A 64 -4.15 6.61 -0.54
CA MET A 64 -3.31 6.76 -1.74
C MET A 64 -2.96 8.23 -2.00
N ASN A 65 -3.91 9.12 -1.79
CA ASN A 65 -3.65 10.56 -1.94
C ASN A 65 -2.70 11.07 -0.86
N GLU A 66 -2.85 10.63 0.38
CA GLU A 66 -1.92 10.98 1.46
C GLU A 66 -0.51 10.48 1.16
N TRP A 67 -0.39 9.25 0.68
CA TRP A 67 0.90 8.70 0.28
C TRP A 67 1.54 9.53 -0.83
N ALA A 68 0.76 9.85 -1.87
CA ALA A 68 1.26 10.62 -3.02
C ALA A 68 1.69 12.04 -2.64
N GLU A 69 1.06 12.65 -1.62
CA GLU A 69 1.49 13.94 -1.10
C GLU A 69 2.87 13.86 -0.45
N ILE A 70 3.18 12.74 0.18
CA ILE A 70 4.48 12.54 0.85
C ILE A 70 5.54 12.18 -0.19
N ILE A 71 5.27 11.16 -1.00
CA ILE A 71 6.18 10.70 -2.06
C ILE A 71 5.36 10.54 -3.34
N PRO A 72 5.44 11.48 -4.28
CA PRO A 72 4.73 11.35 -5.54
C PRO A 72 5.10 10.05 -6.26
N ALA A 73 4.09 9.29 -6.62
CA ALA A 73 4.29 7.97 -7.23
C ALA A 73 3.07 7.57 -8.05
N GLN A 74 3.30 6.65 -8.96
CA GLN A 74 2.23 5.88 -9.57
C GLN A 74 1.94 4.67 -8.70
N PHE A 75 0.65 4.31 -8.60
CA PHE A 75 0.23 3.14 -7.81
C PHE A 75 -0.45 2.12 -8.71
N ASP A 76 -0.07 0.86 -8.53
CA ASP A 76 -0.82 -0.27 -9.04
C ASP A 76 -1.57 -0.88 -7.86
N VAL A 77 -2.89 -1.00 -7.99
CA VAL A 77 -3.77 -1.46 -6.90
C VAL A 77 -4.46 -2.74 -7.34
N TYR A 78 -4.30 -3.78 -6.54
CA TYR A 78 -4.89 -5.09 -6.80
C TYR A 78 -5.84 -5.46 -5.66
N PRO A 79 -7.16 -5.57 -5.93
CA PRO A 79 -8.08 -6.09 -4.92
C PRO A 79 -7.82 -7.57 -4.72
N LEU A 80 -7.81 -7.98 -3.45
CA LEU A 80 -7.53 -9.36 -3.07
C LEU A 80 -8.73 -9.94 -2.34
N ILE A 81 -8.86 -11.25 -2.39
CA ILE A 81 -9.85 -11.98 -1.60
C ILE A 81 -9.16 -13.05 -0.78
N ASP A 82 -9.81 -13.48 0.29
CA ASP A 82 -9.34 -14.57 1.11
C ASP A 82 -9.28 -15.84 0.25
N PRO A 83 -8.19 -16.63 0.33
CA PRO A 83 -8.09 -17.88 -0.43
C PRO A 83 -9.25 -18.85 -0.18
N ASP A 84 -9.78 -18.88 1.04
CA ASP A 84 -10.92 -19.75 1.35
C ASP A 84 -12.17 -19.36 0.58
N LYS A 85 -12.39 -18.07 0.35
CA LYS A 85 -13.50 -17.59 -0.46
C LYS A 85 -13.31 -17.91 -1.93
N ALA A 86 -12.08 -17.85 -2.42
CA ALA A 86 -11.78 -18.25 -3.78
C ALA A 86 -12.01 -19.76 -3.98
N LYS A 87 -11.59 -20.59 -3.01
CA LYS A 87 -11.82 -22.04 -3.03
C LYS A 87 -13.30 -22.38 -2.98
N ALA A 88 -14.08 -21.62 -2.22
CA ALA A 88 -15.53 -21.87 -2.10
C ALA A 88 -16.23 -21.80 -3.46
N TYR A 89 -15.78 -20.94 -4.37
CA TYR A 89 -16.33 -20.89 -5.71
C TYR A 89 -16.10 -22.19 -6.48
N LEU A 90 -14.93 -22.81 -6.33
CA LEU A 90 -14.62 -24.09 -6.98
C LEU A 90 -15.48 -25.23 -6.43
N ASP A 91 -15.80 -25.21 -5.15
CA ASP A 91 -16.60 -26.23 -4.50
C ASP A 91 -18.06 -26.21 -4.94
N ARG A 92 -18.53 -25.15 -5.60
CA ARG A 92 -19.89 -25.00 -6.13
C ARG A 92 -20.07 -25.62 -7.51
N SER A 93 -19.00 -25.97 -8.17
CA SER A 93 -19.04 -26.49 -9.55
C SER A 93 -19.14 -28.05 -9.63
#